data_bf7d5317afad05789d298f8d7a8ebef9
#
_entry.id   bf7d5317afad05789d298f8d7a8ebef9
#
_cell.length_a   1.000
_cell.length_b   1.000
_cell.length_c   1.000
_cell.angle_alpha   90.00
_cell.angle_beta   90.00
_cell.angle_gamma   90.00
#
_symmetry.space_group_name_H-M   'P 1'
#
loop_
_entity.id
_entity.type
_entity.pdbx_description
1 polymer ?
#
loop_
_entity_poly.entity_id
_entity_poly.type
_entity_poly.pdbx_seq_one_letter_code
_entity_poly.pdbx_strand_id
1 'polypeptide(L)'
;MKIINLPTDLLRTFVTVVEVEGFTKAADILGRTQPAISLQVQRLEQLVGHKLILRVGKNVSLTEQGESLTVYARQILRLNDIAIARFEPRNKGEVIRVGLPLDYAVNLLQEKLTEIIIKHPELRIEIRCDLSRNLIELLRKNEIDIAVALFEGNDQ
;
A
#
# COMPACT_ATOMS: atom_id res chain seq x y z
N MET A 1 -7.43 -9.09 28.73
CA MET A 1 -6.82 -8.94 27.38
C MET A 1 -5.88 -7.73 27.42
N LYS A 2 -4.61 -7.89 27.08
CA LYS A 2 -3.67 -6.75 27.08
C LYS A 2 -3.94 -5.92 25.83
N ILE A 3 -4.27 -4.64 25.99
CA ILE A 3 -4.44 -3.73 24.85
C ILE A 3 -3.04 -3.37 24.32
N ILE A 4 -2.76 -3.73 23.09
CA ILE A 4 -1.51 -3.41 22.39
C ILE A 4 -1.85 -2.43 21.28
N ASN A 5 -1.19 -1.27 21.28
CA ASN A 5 -1.29 -0.30 20.19
C ASN A 5 -0.08 -0.47 19.25
N LEU A 6 -0.34 -0.46 17.95
CA LEU A 6 0.69 -0.47 16.93
C LEU A 6 0.92 0.97 16.45
N PRO A 7 2.04 1.62 16.81
CA PRO A 7 2.35 2.98 16.36
C PRO A 7 2.49 3.03 14.84
N THR A 8 1.84 4.00 14.20
CA THR A 8 1.82 4.13 12.73
C THR A 8 3.19 4.44 12.13
N ASP A 9 4.07 5.09 12.88
CA ASP A 9 5.46 5.34 12.47
C ASP A 9 6.27 4.03 12.35
N LEU A 10 6.06 3.08 13.27
CA LEU A 10 6.69 1.76 13.20
C LEU A 10 6.13 0.93 12.04
N LEU A 11 4.81 0.98 11.82
CA LEU A 11 4.18 0.33 10.68
C LEU A 11 4.70 0.89 9.36
N ARG A 12 4.83 2.23 9.24
CA ARG A 12 5.34 2.90 8.05
C ARG A 12 6.79 2.47 7.77
N THR A 13 7.63 2.46 8.79
CA THR A 13 9.01 1.99 8.67
C THR A 13 9.08 0.53 8.20
N PHE A 14 8.28 -0.34 8.79
CA PHE A 14 8.23 -1.76 8.41
C PHE A 14 7.79 -1.94 6.95
N VAL A 15 6.68 -1.31 6.55
CA VAL A 15 6.16 -1.39 5.18
C VAL A 15 7.16 -0.84 4.17
N THR A 16 7.81 0.31 4.47
CA THR A 16 8.83 0.87 3.58
C THR A 16 10.02 -0.09 3.41
N VAL A 17 10.53 -0.71 4.50
CA VAL A 17 11.62 -1.70 4.41
C VAL A 17 11.25 -2.88 3.52
N VAL A 18 10.00 -3.35 3.60
CA VAL A 18 9.47 -4.44 2.78
C VAL A 18 9.39 -4.04 1.30
N GLU A 19 8.86 -2.85 1.01
CA GLU A 19 8.66 -2.38 -0.37
C GLU A 19 9.95 -2.13 -1.14
N VAL A 20 10.98 -1.62 -0.44
CA VAL A 20 12.28 -1.35 -1.09
C VAL A 20 13.27 -2.50 -0.90
N GLU A 21 12.86 -3.57 -0.24
CA GLU A 21 13.66 -4.77 0.05
C GLU A 21 15.01 -4.44 0.73
N GLY A 22 15.02 -3.39 1.59
CA GLY A 22 16.28 -2.97 2.20
C GLY A 22 16.19 -1.89 3.26
N PHE A 23 16.97 -2.07 4.32
CA PHE A 23 17.03 -1.13 5.45
C PHE A 23 17.70 0.20 5.11
N THR A 24 18.75 0.18 4.29
CA THR A 24 19.47 1.38 3.87
C THR A 24 18.60 2.23 2.94
N LYS A 25 17.98 1.61 1.93
CA LYS A 25 17.06 2.31 1.02
C LYS A 25 15.87 2.91 1.77
N ALA A 26 15.31 2.16 2.75
CA ALA A 26 14.23 2.67 3.59
C ALA A 26 14.69 3.86 4.45
N ALA A 27 15.93 3.84 4.94
CA ALA A 27 16.50 4.94 5.69
C ALA A 27 16.59 6.23 4.86
N ASP A 28 17.04 6.13 3.62
CA ASP A 28 17.14 7.26 2.68
C ASP A 28 15.74 7.85 2.40
N ILE A 29 14.74 6.99 2.12
CA ILE A 29 13.37 7.44 1.83
C ILE A 29 12.72 8.13 3.03
N LEU A 30 12.94 7.58 4.24
CA LEU A 30 12.32 8.10 5.47
C LEU A 30 13.13 9.22 6.12
N GLY A 31 14.25 9.65 5.52
CA GLY A 31 15.12 10.68 6.08
C GLY A 31 15.69 10.30 7.45
N ARG A 32 16.03 9.02 7.66
CA ARG A 32 16.52 8.46 8.92
C ARG A 32 17.82 7.70 8.71
N THR A 33 18.53 7.36 9.80
CA THR A 33 19.69 6.48 9.73
C THR A 33 19.28 5.02 9.69
N GLN A 34 20.07 4.18 9.02
CA GLN A 34 19.81 2.73 8.97
C GLN A 34 19.70 2.07 10.37
N PRO A 35 20.53 2.42 11.38
CA PRO A 35 20.35 1.92 12.74
C PRO A 35 18.99 2.29 13.36
N ALA A 36 18.50 3.51 13.08
CA ALA A 36 17.18 3.95 13.56
C ALA A 36 16.05 3.13 12.94
N ILE A 37 16.12 2.87 11.62
CA ILE A 37 15.16 1.98 10.93
C ILE A 37 15.19 0.57 11.54
N SER A 38 16.39 0.02 11.76
CA SER A 38 16.54 -1.30 12.39
C SER A 38 15.92 -1.35 13.79
N LEU A 39 16.13 -0.33 14.60
CA LEU A 39 15.55 -0.24 15.94
C LEU A 39 14.02 -0.14 15.90
N GLN A 40 13.47 0.62 14.96
CA GLN A 40 12.02 0.73 14.79
C GLN A 40 11.38 -0.60 14.40
N VAL A 41 11.98 -1.34 13.47
CA VAL A 41 11.50 -2.68 13.11
C VAL A 41 11.60 -3.63 14.31
N GLN A 42 12.72 -3.64 15.04
CA GLN A 42 12.85 -4.45 16.25
C GLN A 42 11.79 -4.11 17.30
N ARG A 43 11.50 -2.81 17.50
CA ARG A 43 10.46 -2.38 18.43
C ARG A 43 9.07 -2.87 18.01
N LEU A 44 8.77 -2.85 16.71
CA LEU A 44 7.52 -3.42 16.19
C LEU A 44 7.45 -4.93 16.46
N GLU A 45 8.52 -5.67 16.17
CA GLU A 45 8.63 -7.11 16.46
C GLU A 45 8.41 -7.43 17.95
N GLN A 46 8.97 -6.61 18.84
CA GLN A 46 8.75 -6.74 20.28
C GLN A 46 7.29 -6.52 20.68
N LEU A 47 6.62 -5.53 20.06
CA LEU A 47 5.20 -5.25 20.34
C LEU A 47 4.29 -6.39 19.89
N VAL A 48 4.54 -6.97 18.72
CA VAL A 48 3.73 -8.09 18.19
C VAL A 48 4.17 -9.45 18.74
N GLY A 49 5.37 -9.54 19.35
CA GLY A 49 5.90 -10.77 19.93
C GLY A 49 6.47 -11.77 18.91
N HIS A 50 6.63 -11.36 17.65
CA HIS A 50 7.11 -12.22 16.57
C HIS A 50 8.15 -11.51 15.71
N LYS A 51 9.06 -12.30 15.12
CA LYS A 51 9.92 -11.81 14.05
C LYS A 51 9.08 -11.61 12.79
N LEU A 52 9.27 -10.47 12.13
CA LEU A 52 8.54 -10.08 10.93
C LEU A 52 9.44 -10.12 9.70
N ILE A 53 10.74 -9.87 9.90
CA ILE A 53 11.74 -9.81 8.84
C ILE A 53 12.87 -10.81 9.12
N LEU A 54 13.22 -11.57 8.08
CA LEU A 54 14.40 -12.40 8.01
C LEU A 54 15.47 -11.66 7.19
N ARG A 55 16.70 -11.64 7.70
CA ARG A 55 17.86 -11.12 6.98
C ARG A 55 18.65 -12.30 6.43
N VAL A 56 18.69 -12.40 5.10
CA VAL A 56 19.50 -13.41 4.41
C VAL A 56 20.60 -12.67 3.64
N GLY A 57 21.74 -12.47 4.29
CA GLY A 57 22.83 -11.64 3.75
C GLY A 57 22.42 -10.17 3.63
N LYS A 58 22.39 -9.65 2.41
CA LYS A 58 21.93 -8.27 2.10
C LYS A 58 20.43 -8.19 1.78
N ASN A 59 19.76 -9.33 1.62
CA ASN A 59 18.36 -9.39 1.23
C ASN A 59 17.45 -9.39 2.46
N VAL A 60 16.25 -8.81 2.25
CA VAL A 60 15.15 -8.78 3.20
C VAL A 60 14.07 -9.73 2.71
N SER A 61 13.65 -10.66 3.56
CA SER A 61 12.47 -11.50 3.31
C SER A 61 11.51 -11.41 4.50
N LEU A 62 10.26 -11.68 4.26
CA LEU A 62 9.24 -11.69 5.31
C LEU A 62 9.16 -13.07 5.96
N THR A 63 8.77 -13.10 7.23
CA THR A 63 8.20 -14.28 7.87
C THR A 63 6.72 -14.39 7.50
N GLU A 64 6.09 -15.52 7.78
CA GLU A 64 4.63 -15.69 7.65
C GLU A 64 3.86 -14.61 8.44
N GLN A 65 4.32 -14.31 9.67
CA GLN A 65 3.76 -13.23 10.50
C GLN A 65 4.03 -11.85 9.88
N GLY A 66 5.18 -11.66 9.23
CA GLY A 66 5.52 -10.45 8.50
C GLY A 66 4.60 -10.23 7.30
N GLU A 67 4.32 -11.26 6.51
CA GLU A 67 3.38 -11.20 5.39
C GLU A 67 1.98 -10.83 5.88
N SER A 68 1.50 -11.53 6.92
CA SER A 68 0.20 -11.25 7.53
C SER A 68 0.12 -9.79 8.03
N LEU A 69 1.11 -9.33 8.78
CA LEU A 69 1.11 -7.95 9.29
C LEU A 69 1.19 -6.91 8.17
N THR A 70 1.91 -7.19 7.08
CA THR A 70 2.04 -6.26 5.95
C THR A 70 0.68 -5.87 5.37
N VAL A 71 -0.24 -6.82 5.24
CA VAL A 71 -1.61 -6.57 4.75
C VAL A 71 -2.34 -5.58 5.65
N TYR A 72 -2.34 -5.84 6.96
CA TYR A 72 -3.03 -4.96 7.93
C TYR A 72 -2.31 -3.62 8.10
N ALA A 73 -0.97 -3.61 8.09
CA ALA A 73 -0.18 -2.38 8.20
C ALA A 73 -0.49 -1.40 7.05
N ARG A 74 -0.59 -1.89 5.81
CA ARG A 74 -0.98 -1.07 4.66
C ARG A 74 -2.38 -0.49 4.82
N GLN A 75 -3.35 -1.27 5.31
CA GLN A 75 -4.71 -0.80 5.54
C GLN A 75 -4.76 0.30 6.61
N ILE A 76 -4.07 0.10 7.74
CA ILE A 76 -3.99 1.07 8.82
C ILE A 76 -3.35 2.37 8.34
N LEU A 77 -2.23 2.28 7.62
CA LEU A 77 -1.52 3.44 7.08
C LEU A 77 -2.38 4.20 6.08
N ARG A 78 -3.08 3.48 5.19
CA ARG A 78 -4.02 4.11 4.26
C ARG A 78 -5.12 4.88 4.97
N LEU A 79 -5.75 4.28 5.99
CA LEU A 79 -6.79 4.97 6.77
C LEU A 79 -6.22 6.19 7.51
N ASN A 80 -5.01 6.07 8.07
CA ASN A 80 -4.30 7.19 8.67
C ASN A 80 -4.07 8.33 7.67
N ASP A 81 -3.58 8.00 6.47
CA ASP A 81 -3.26 8.98 5.43
C ASP A 81 -4.54 9.66 4.88
N ILE A 82 -5.63 8.91 4.69
CA ILE A 82 -6.95 9.44 4.35
C ILE A 82 -7.46 10.40 5.45
N ALA A 83 -7.31 10.02 6.72
CA ALA A 83 -7.74 10.85 7.83
C ALA A 83 -6.97 12.18 7.86
N ILE A 84 -5.65 12.15 7.69
CA ILE A 84 -4.82 13.36 7.65
C ILE A 84 -5.14 14.23 6.43
N ALA A 85 -5.31 13.63 5.25
CA ALA A 85 -5.65 14.36 4.03
C ALA A 85 -6.93 15.19 4.13
N ARG A 86 -7.87 14.81 4.99
CA ARG A 86 -9.11 15.59 5.25
C ARG A 86 -8.86 16.91 5.97
N PHE A 87 -7.74 17.04 6.68
CA PHE A 87 -7.35 18.24 7.42
C PHE A 87 -6.32 19.09 6.67
N GLU A 88 -5.73 18.56 5.60
CA GLU A 88 -4.87 19.36 4.73
C GLU A 88 -5.73 20.30 3.85
N PRO A 89 -5.27 21.56 3.62
CA PRO A 89 -5.94 22.42 2.65
C PRO A 89 -5.96 21.70 1.29
N ARG A 90 -7.12 21.71 0.62
CA ARG A 90 -7.47 20.97 -0.62
C ARG A 90 -6.60 21.24 -1.85
N ASN A 91 -5.28 21.42 -1.70
CA ASN A 91 -4.35 21.71 -2.79
C ASN A 91 -3.59 20.48 -3.32
N LYS A 92 -3.80 19.30 -2.75
CA LYS A 92 -3.28 18.04 -3.31
C LYS A 92 -4.48 17.16 -3.65
N GLY A 93 -4.80 17.08 -4.95
CA GLY A 93 -5.87 16.24 -5.45
C GLY A 93 -5.84 14.82 -4.88
N GLU A 94 -7.01 14.33 -4.51
CA GLU A 94 -7.17 12.95 -4.03
C GLU A 94 -6.76 12.00 -5.16
N VAL A 95 -5.81 11.10 -4.89
CA VAL A 95 -5.34 10.13 -5.89
C VAL A 95 -6.20 8.88 -5.80
N ILE A 96 -6.89 8.57 -6.89
CA ILE A 96 -7.66 7.32 -7.03
C ILE A 96 -6.89 6.38 -7.97
N ARG A 97 -6.50 5.22 -7.47
CA ARG A 97 -5.80 4.18 -8.23
C ARG A 97 -6.81 3.18 -8.78
N VAL A 98 -6.93 3.14 -10.09
CA VAL A 98 -7.88 2.27 -10.79
C VAL A 98 -7.11 1.20 -11.55
N GLY A 99 -7.38 -0.07 -11.23
CA GLY A 99 -6.87 -1.22 -11.95
C GLY A 99 -7.89 -1.73 -12.97
N LEU A 100 -7.47 -1.98 -14.21
CA LEU A 100 -8.35 -2.53 -15.24
C LEU A 100 -7.56 -3.30 -16.30
N PRO A 101 -8.18 -4.31 -16.96
CA PRO A 101 -7.57 -4.99 -18.09
C PRO A 101 -7.36 -4.04 -19.25
N LEU A 102 -6.30 -4.26 -20.05
CA LEU A 102 -5.90 -3.38 -21.14
C LEU A 102 -7.01 -3.15 -22.14
N ASP A 103 -7.79 -4.18 -22.46
CA ASP A 103 -8.89 -4.11 -23.42
C ASP A 103 -10.01 -3.16 -22.98
N TYR A 104 -10.19 -3.00 -21.68
CA TYR A 104 -11.14 -2.05 -21.09
C TYR A 104 -10.54 -0.64 -20.98
N ALA A 105 -9.21 -0.52 -20.80
CA ALA A 105 -8.54 0.77 -20.74
C ALA A 105 -8.76 1.60 -22.00
N VAL A 106 -8.70 0.95 -23.17
CA VAL A 106 -8.80 1.63 -24.46
C VAL A 106 -10.23 2.12 -24.75
N ASN A 107 -11.25 1.34 -24.40
CA ASN A 107 -12.63 1.63 -24.80
C ASN A 107 -13.47 2.40 -23.76
N LEU A 108 -13.27 2.11 -22.46
CA LEU A 108 -14.10 2.68 -21.40
C LEU A 108 -13.58 4.02 -20.87
N LEU A 109 -12.26 4.27 -21.01
CA LEU A 109 -11.61 5.36 -20.33
C LEU A 109 -11.65 6.69 -21.06
N GLN A 110 -11.65 6.70 -22.39
CA GLN A 110 -11.54 7.97 -23.13
C GLN A 110 -12.72 8.91 -22.89
N GLU A 111 -13.95 8.43 -22.91
CA GLU A 111 -15.12 9.29 -22.76
C GLU A 111 -15.43 9.56 -21.27
N LYS A 112 -15.46 8.52 -20.44
CA LYS A 112 -15.90 8.64 -19.04
C LYS A 112 -14.89 9.30 -18.12
N LEU A 113 -13.59 9.00 -18.30
CA LEU A 113 -12.56 9.66 -17.51
C LEU A 113 -12.43 11.14 -17.84
N THR A 114 -12.54 11.51 -19.11
CA THR A 114 -12.51 12.92 -19.52
C THR A 114 -13.65 13.70 -18.85
N GLU A 115 -14.84 13.12 -18.79
CA GLU A 115 -16.00 13.72 -18.11
C GLU A 115 -15.76 13.90 -16.60
N ILE A 116 -15.18 12.87 -15.95
CA ILE A 116 -14.88 12.92 -14.52
C ILE A 116 -13.80 13.96 -14.22
N ILE A 117 -12.71 14.00 -15.00
CA ILE A 117 -11.60 14.96 -14.81
C ILE A 117 -12.07 16.40 -15.02
N ILE A 118 -12.96 16.63 -16.01
CA ILE A 118 -13.54 17.97 -16.25
C ILE A 118 -14.43 18.40 -15.07
N LYS A 119 -15.24 17.49 -14.52
CA LYS A 119 -16.12 17.78 -13.38
C LYS A 119 -15.38 17.90 -12.04
N HIS A 120 -14.24 17.21 -11.93
CA HIS A 120 -13.47 17.09 -10.69
C HIS A 120 -11.98 17.32 -10.96
N PRO A 121 -11.58 18.56 -11.29
CA PRO A 121 -10.18 18.88 -11.63
C PRO A 121 -9.21 18.69 -10.45
N GLU A 122 -9.75 18.56 -9.23
CA GLU A 122 -8.98 18.24 -8.03
C GLU A 122 -8.62 16.75 -7.91
N LEU A 123 -9.26 15.87 -8.70
CA LEU A 123 -8.97 14.43 -8.66
C LEU A 123 -7.75 14.09 -9.51
N ARG A 124 -6.88 13.27 -8.96
CA ARG A 124 -5.79 12.62 -9.68
C ARG A 124 -6.12 11.13 -9.83
N ILE A 125 -6.25 10.66 -11.07
CA ILE A 125 -6.54 9.26 -11.36
C ILE A 125 -5.26 8.60 -11.88
N GLU A 126 -4.82 7.54 -11.20
CA GLU A 126 -3.73 6.69 -11.64
C GLU A 126 -4.31 5.38 -12.16
N ILE A 127 -3.96 5.00 -13.39
CA ILE A 127 -4.46 3.80 -14.04
C ILE A 127 -3.36 2.76 -14.07
N ARG A 128 -3.72 1.54 -13.64
CA ARG A 128 -2.84 0.38 -13.70
C ARG A 128 -3.50 -0.72 -14.53
N CYS A 129 -2.87 -1.08 -15.65
CA CYS A 129 -3.34 -2.16 -16.49
C CYS A 129 -2.64 -3.47 -16.12
N ASP A 130 -3.44 -4.52 -15.86
CA ASP A 130 -2.93 -5.86 -15.56
C ASP A 130 -4.03 -6.89 -15.85
N LEU A 131 -3.71 -8.19 -15.68
CA LEU A 131 -4.69 -9.27 -15.78
C LEU A 131 -5.66 -9.24 -14.59
N SER A 132 -6.92 -9.63 -14.82
CA SER A 132 -7.98 -9.60 -13.79
C SER A 132 -7.56 -10.24 -12.46
N ARG A 133 -6.89 -11.40 -12.50
CA ARG A 133 -6.39 -12.09 -11.31
C ARG A 133 -5.38 -11.24 -10.51
N ASN A 134 -4.46 -10.57 -11.20
CA ASN A 134 -3.45 -9.72 -10.56
C ASN A 134 -4.09 -8.46 -9.98
N LEU A 135 -5.08 -7.88 -10.67
CA LEU A 135 -5.83 -6.72 -10.19
C LEU A 135 -6.58 -7.01 -8.89
N ILE A 136 -7.15 -8.20 -8.76
CA ILE A 136 -7.81 -8.63 -7.53
C ILE A 136 -6.81 -8.72 -6.37
N GLU A 137 -5.62 -9.26 -6.63
CA GLU A 137 -4.55 -9.31 -5.62
C GLU A 137 -4.07 -7.91 -5.22
N LEU A 138 -3.90 -7.02 -6.18
CA LEU A 138 -3.52 -5.62 -5.92
C LEU A 138 -4.60 -4.90 -5.09
N LEU A 139 -5.88 -5.14 -5.39
CA LEU A 139 -6.99 -4.60 -4.61
C LEU A 139 -6.98 -5.15 -3.16
N ARG A 140 -6.76 -6.45 -2.98
CA ARG A 140 -6.64 -7.06 -1.64
C ARG A 140 -5.45 -6.52 -0.84
N LYS A 141 -4.35 -6.22 -1.53
CA LYS A 141 -3.15 -5.61 -0.93
C LYS A 141 -3.28 -4.10 -0.72
N ASN A 142 -4.40 -3.48 -1.11
CA ASN A 142 -4.63 -2.03 -1.11
C ASN A 142 -3.59 -1.24 -1.95
N GLU A 143 -3.05 -1.85 -2.99
CA GLU A 143 -2.17 -1.18 -3.95
C GLU A 143 -2.96 -0.40 -5.01
N ILE A 144 -4.23 -0.77 -5.23
CA ILE A 144 -5.22 -0.03 -6.01
C ILE A 144 -6.50 0.13 -5.19
N ASP A 145 -7.31 1.13 -5.53
CA ASP A 145 -8.53 1.51 -4.82
C ASP A 145 -9.78 0.89 -5.46
N ILE A 146 -9.76 0.73 -6.78
CA ILE A 146 -10.85 0.16 -7.58
C ILE A 146 -10.24 -0.83 -8.57
N ALA A 147 -10.88 -2.00 -8.74
CA ALA A 147 -10.52 -2.96 -9.77
C ALA A 147 -11.73 -3.24 -10.65
N VAL A 148 -11.53 -3.16 -11.97
CA VAL A 148 -12.41 -3.78 -12.96
C VAL A 148 -11.80 -5.13 -13.32
N ALA A 149 -12.54 -6.21 -13.11
CA ALA A 149 -12.06 -7.55 -13.37
C ALA A 149 -13.13 -8.38 -14.06
N LEU A 150 -12.71 -9.20 -15.01
CA LEU A 150 -13.59 -10.21 -15.61
C LEU A 150 -13.57 -11.45 -14.73
N PHE A 151 -14.73 -11.89 -14.30
CA PHE A 151 -14.92 -13.20 -13.72
C PHE A 151 -15.42 -14.14 -14.83
N GLU A 152 -14.64 -15.13 -15.20
CA GLU A 152 -15.19 -16.30 -15.86
C GLU A 152 -16.04 -17.00 -14.82
N GLY A 153 -17.37 -16.94 -15.03
CA GLY A 153 -18.34 -17.50 -14.08
C GLY A 153 -18.26 -19.01 -14.01
N ASN A 154 -17.44 -19.51 -13.11
CA ASN A 154 -17.45 -20.87 -12.57
C ASN A 154 -16.63 -20.88 -11.27
N ASP A 155 -17.26 -20.41 -10.20
CA ASP A 155 -16.90 -20.85 -8.85
C ASP A 155 -18.17 -20.81 -8.00
N GLN A 156 -18.81 -21.98 -7.96
CA GLN A 156 -19.72 -22.36 -6.89
C GLN A 156 -18.92 -22.75 -5.65
#